data_e425648608473d9151a10b997b6d9152
#
_entry.id   e425648608473d9151a10b997b6d9152
#
_cell.length_a   1.000
_cell.length_b   1.000
_cell.length_c   1.000
_cell.angle_alpha   90.00
_cell.angle_beta   90.00
_cell.angle_gamma   90.00
#
_symmetry.space_group_name_H-M   'P 1'
#
loop_
_entity.id
_entity.type
_entity.pdbx_description
1 polymer ?
#
loop_
_entity_poly.entity_id
_entity_poly.type
_entity_poly.pdbx_seq_one_letter_code
_entity_poly.pdbx_strand_id
1 'polypeptide(L)'
;MRDIRLLRRVSAYLLLGICSCTTATSITGTAGPIPPSQLTVRQTAFLDTLERRTFNWFWERTDPNNGLTPDRWPTKSFSSVAAIGFALTAYPVGVERGYVARADAAQRTLNTLRFMYNAPQGPGPTNVTGYKGFFYHFLDMQTGYRFERVELSTIDTSLLLGGVLFCQSYFTGADPTESAIRAYADSIYLRVDWPWAVHNSPLVSMGWHPESGFINSDWKGYDEGMIVY
;
A
#
# COMPACT_ATOMS: atom_id res chain seq x y z
N MET A 1 -17.81 -10.66 -26.70
CA MET A 1 -17.24 -9.45 -27.33
C MET A 1 -18.22 -8.30 -27.10
N ARG A 2 -18.03 -7.54 -26.04
CA ARG A 2 -18.76 -6.29 -25.78
C ARG A 2 -17.75 -5.18 -25.59
N ASP A 3 -18.02 -4.11 -26.24
CA ASP A 3 -17.22 -3.00 -26.69
C ASP A 3 -16.51 -2.22 -25.56
N ILE A 4 -15.17 -2.17 -25.58
CA ILE A 4 -14.28 -1.41 -24.65
C ILE A 4 -14.17 0.08 -25.10
N ARG A 5 -15.09 0.58 -25.91
CA ARG A 5 -15.00 1.97 -26.46
C ARG A 5 -15.71 3.06 -25.69
N LEU A 6 -16.24 2.77 -24.49
CA LEU A 6 -17.02 3.76 -23.72
C LEU A 6 -16.25 4.51 -22.61
N LEU A 7 -14.99 4.17 -22.35
CA LEU A 7 -14.21 4.78 -21.26
C LEU A 7 -13.30 5.96 -21.65
N ARG A 8 -13.39 6.43 -22.91
CA ARG A 8 -12.55 7.56 -23.39
C ARG A 8 -13.26 8.92 -23.50
N ARG A 9 -14.46 9.10 -22.95
CA ARG A 9 -15.22 10.36 -23.10
C ARG A 9 -15.69 11.02 -21.80
N VAL A 10 -15.15 10.70 -20.64
CA VAL A 10 -15.54 11.34 -19.37
C VAL A 10 -14.48 12.33 -18.80
N SER A 11 -13.39 12.59 -19.53
CA SER A 11 -12.31 13.49 -19.06
C SER A 11 -12.36 14.93 -19.59
N ALA A 12 -13.52 15.47 -19.97
CA ALA A 12 -13.55 16.79 -20.59
C ALA A 12 -14.53 17.82 -19.97
N TYR A 13 -15.22 17.54 -18.87
CA TYR A 13 -16.18 18.52 -18.31
C TYR A 13 -16.10 18.69 -16.79
N LEU A 14 -14.92 18.94 -16.24
CA LEU A 14 -14.80 19.38 -14.84
C LEU A 14 -13.82 20.55 -14.68
N LEU A 15 -13.92 21.54 -15.54
CA LEU A 15 -13.15 22.78 -15.43
C LEU A 15 -14.00 23.95 -15.92
N LEU A 16 -15.02 24.36 -15.16
CA LEU A 16 -15.64 25.69 -15.24
C LEU A 16 -16.70 25.81 -14.12
N GLY A 17 -16.32 26.44 -13.05
CA GLY A 17 -17.27 26.82 -12.00
C GLY A 17 -16.63 27.22 -10.68
N ILE A 18 -15.67 28.18 -10.69
CA ILE A 18 -15.35 28.90 -9.48
C ILE A 18 -15.49 30.38 -9.84
N CYS A 19 -16.67 30.91 -9.58
CA CYS A 19 -16.94 32.33 -9.61
C CYS A 19 -16.73 32.94 -8.22
N SER A 20 -15.86 33.90 -8.15
CA SER A 20 -15.79 35.07 -7.27
C SER A 20 -16.39 34.99 -5.86
N CYS A 21 -15.51 35.01 -4.85
CA CYS A 21 -15.72 35.89 -3.71
C CYS A 21 -14.42 36.62 -3.37
N THR A 22 -14.52 37.92 -3.47
CA THR A 22 -13.49 38.95 -3.27
C THR A 22 -13.18 39.16 -1.80
N THR A 23 -11.93 39.62 -1.57
CA THR A 23 -11.37 40.18 -0.34
C THR A 23 -11.02 39.19 0.77
N ALA A 24 -9.89 38.49 0.59
CA ALA A 24 -9.08 38.05 1.71
C ALA A 24 -7.83 38.93 1.78
N THR A 25 -7.67 39.52 2.91
CA THR A 25 -6.51 40.26 3.39
C THR A 25 -5.22 39.52 3.09
N SER A 26 -4.26 40.17 2.45
CA SER A 26 -2.93 39.61 2.18
C SER A 26 -2.28 39.08 3.46
N ILE A 27 -2.27 37.76 3.63
CA ILE A 27 -1.33 37.13 4.52
C ILE A 27 0.00 37.11 3.77
N THR A 28 0.90 37.98 4.16
CA THR A 28 2.26 38.07 3.67
C THR A 28 2.96 36.74 3.78
N GLY A 29 3.31 36.17 2.64
CA GLY A 29 4.50 35.36 2.48
C GLY A 29 4.49 33.94 3.01
N THR A 30 3.56 33.09 2.58
CA THR A 30 3.91 31.67 2.42
C THR A 30 4.30 31.48 0.96
N ALA A 31 5.61 31.39 0.72
CA ALA A 31 6.10 30.97 -0.58
C ALA A 31 5.39 29.65 -0.96
N GLY A 32 4.72 29.61 -2.10
CA GLY A 32 4.12 28.39 -2.62
C GLY A 32 5.17 27.29 -2.80
N PRO A 33 4.76 26.03 -3.04
CA PRO A 33 5.70 24.95 -3.23
C PRO A 33 6.73 25.31 -4.30
N ILE A 34 8.01 25.16 -3.97
CA ILE A 34 9.11 25.41 -4.90
C ILE A 34 9.09 24.30 -5.95
N PRO A 35 8.92 24.59 -7.25
CA PRO A 35 8.98 23.57 -8.27
C PRO A 35 10.38 22.92 -8.32
N PRO A 36 10.49 21.63 -8.67
CA PRO A 36 11.76 20.90 -8.70
C PRO A 36 12.88 21.60 -9.50
N SER A 37 12.52 22.31 -10.56
CA SER A 37 13.46 23.10 -11.39
C SER A 37 14.06 24.31 -10.68
N GLN A 38 13.55 24.71 -9.52
CA GLN A 38 14.02 25.85 -8.72
C GLN A 38 14.76 25.42 -7.46
N LEU A 39 14.96 24.12 -7.24
CA LEU A 39 15.71 23.62 -6.09
C LEU A 39 17.19 24.00 -6.23
N THR A 40 17.76 24.47 -5.13
CA THR A 40 19.22 24.66 -5.05
C THR A 40 19.94 23.31 -5.04
N VAL A 41 21.21 23.28 -5.41
CA VAL A 41 22.07 22.08 -5.36
C VAL A 41 22.02 21.42 -3.98
N ARG A 42 22.02 22.23 -2.89
CA ARG A 42 21.94 21.72 -1.51
C ARG A 42 20.60 21.06 -1.20
N GLN A 43 19.49 21.64 -1.68
CA GLN A 43 18.15 21.06 -1.50
C GLN A 43 18.00 19.75 -2.27
N THR A 44 18.48 19.71 -3.52
CA THR A 44 18.49 18.48 -4.32
C THR A 44 19.31 17.37 -3.64
N ALA A 45 20.54 17.65 -3.21
CA ALA A 45 21.36 16.69 -2.49
C ALA A 45 20.75 16.19 -1.17
N PHE A 46 20.02 17.06 -0.47
CA PHE A 46 19.29 16.66 0.73
C PHE A 46 18.15 15.70 0.40
N LEU A 47 17.34 16.00 -0.62
CA LEU A 47 16.23 15.15 -1.06
C LEU A 47 16.72 13.80 -1.57
N ASP A 48 17.78 13.78 -2.36
CA ASP A 48 18.42 12.54 -2.84
C ASP A 48 18.91 11.67 -1.67
N THR A 49 19.50 12.32 -0.64
CA THR A 49 19.94 11.63 0.57
C THR A 49 18.78 11.05 1.35
N LEU A 50 17.70 11.82 1.52
CA LEU A 50 16.50 11.40 2.23
C LEU A 50 15.84 10.22 1.52
N GLU A 51 15.64 10.33 0.21
CA GLU A 51 15.05 9.28 -0.62
C GLU A 51 15.87 7.99 -0.57
N ARG A 52 17.21 8.09 -0.75
CA ARG A 52 18.11 6.95 -0.68
C ARG A 52 18.06 6.26 0.67
N ARG A 53 18.04 7.02 1.77
CA ARG A 53 17.96 6.45 3.13
C ARG A 53 16.62 5.79 3.39
N THR A 54 15.53 6.38 2.91
CA THR A 54 14.19 5.80 3.01
C THR A 54 14.12 4.50 2.22
N PHE A 55 14.59 4.47 0.99
CA PHE A 55 14.69 3.25 0.19
C PHE A 55 15.52 2.18 0.90
N ASN A 56 16.72 2.52 1.39
CA ASN A 56 17.60 1.58 2.07
C ASN A 56 16.95 0.98 3.30
N TRP A 57 16.13 1.73 4.04
CA TRP A 57 15.40 1.20 5.18
C TRP A 57 14.49 0.03 4.76
N PHE A 58 13.67 0.20 3.73
CA PHE A 58 12.83 -0.88 3.21
C PHE A 58 13.66 -2.03 2.63
N TRP A 59 14.70 -1.71 1.85
CA TRP A 59 15.52 -2.72 1.19
C TRP A 59 16.31 -3.59 2.18
N GLU A 60 16.82 -3.01 3.25
CA GLU A 60 17.67 -3.70 4.22
C GLU A 60 16.90 -4.36 5.36
N ARG A 61 15.71 -3.85 5.71
CA ARG A 61 14.95 -4.31 6.88
C ARG A 61 13.85 -5.30 6.55
N THR A 62 13.31 -5.23 5.33
CA THR A 62 12.33 -6.21 4.86
C THR A 62 13.02 -7.55 4.60
N ASP A 63 12.41 -8.64 5.09
CA ASP A 63 12.91 -9.98 4.79
C ASP A 63 12.82 -10.28 3.30
N PRO A 64 13.96 -10.59 2.62
CA PRO A 64 13.97 -10.81 1.18
C PRO A 64 13.23 -12.05 0.71
N ASN A 65 12.92 -12.99 1.61
CA ASN A 65 12.32 -14.27 1.26
C ASN A 65 10.79 -14.24 1.34
N ASN A 66 10.23 -13.44 2.26
CA ASN A 66 8.79 -13.42 2.53
C ASN A 66 8.17 -12.02 2.50
N GLY A 67 8.99 -10.96 2.47
CA GLY A 67 8.52 -9.57 2.42
C GLY A 67 8.03 -9.00 3.74
N LEU A 68 8.14 -9.72 4.86
CA LEU A 68 7.77 -9.19 6.16
C LEU A 68 8.65 -7.98 6.51
N THR A 69 7.99 -6.85 6.73
CA THR A 69 8.62 -5.55 6.96
C THR A 69 8.37 -5.11 8.39
N PRO A 70 9.41 -4.84 9.21
CA PRO A 70 9.20 -4.45 10.59
C PRO A 70 8.45 -3.11 10.69
N ASP A 71 7.60 -2.98 11.70
CA ASP A 71 6.87 -1.74 11.97
C ASP A 71 7.81 -0.58 12.32
N ARG A 72 8.90 -0.87 13.02
CA ARG A 72 9.87 0.14 13.50
C ARG A 72 11.28 -0.41 13.61
N TRP A 73 12.24 0.50 13.72
CA TRP A 73 13.65 0.23 13.91
C TRP A 73 14.32 1.34 14.75
N PRO A 74 15.34 1.08 15.58
CA PRO A 74 16.11 -0.18 15.74
C PRO A 74 15.48 -1.18 16.70
N THR A 75 14.43 -0.83 17.41
CA THR A 75 13.74 -1.76 18.32
C THR A 75 13.11 -2.87 17.51
N LYS A 76 13.43 -4.13 17.85
CA LYS A 76 12.77 -5.29 17.23
C LYS A 76 11.27 -5.24 17.47
N SER A 77 10.49 -5.44 16.43
CA SER A 77 9.05 -5.41 16.49
C SER A 77 8.44 -6.46 15.56
N PHE A 78 7.14 -6.50 15.52
CA PHE A 78 6.34 -7.24 14.56
C PHE A 78 6.43 -6.62 13.15
N SER A 79 5.95 -7.34 12.14
CA SER A 79 5.74 -6.81 10.79
C SER A 79 4.43 -6.03 10.74
N SER A 80 4.43 -4.87 10.10
CA SER A 80 3.21 -4.15 9.73
C SER A 80 2.81 -4.49 8.30
N VAL A 81 1.54 -4.82 8.10
CA VAL A 81 1.01 -5.15 6.76
C VAL A 81 1.02 -3.92 5.84
N ALA A 82 0.74 -2.74 6.37
CA ALA A 82 0.92 -1.48 5.64
C ALA A 82 2.38 -1.26 5.22
N ALA A 83 3.34 -1.53 6.12
CA ALA A 83 4.76 -1.39 5.81
C ALA A 83 5.22 -2.34 4.69
N ILE A 84 4.60 -3.53 4.56
CA ILE A 84 4.84 -4.42 3.41
C ILE A 84 4.39 -3.72 2.11
N GLY A 85 3.22 -3.07 2.10
CA GLY A 85 2.73 -2.29 0.96
C GLY A 85 3.68 -1.15 0.58
N PHE A 86 4.20 -0.42 1.56
CA PHE A 86 5.20 0.62 1.34
C PHE A 86 6.53 0.06 0.82
N ALA A 87 6.98 -1.10 1.31
CA ALA A 87 8.17 -1.76 0.79
C ALA A 87 8.01 -2.14 -0.69
N LEU A 88 6.86 -2.71 -1.06
CA LEU A 88 6.50 -3.01 -2.45
C LEU A 88 6.55 -1.75 -3.32
N THR A 89 6.06 -0.61 -2.83
CA THR A 89 6.12 0.67 -3.54
C THR A 89 7.56 1.19 -3.67
N ALA A 90 8.39 0.99 -2.65
CA ALA A 90 9.78 1.45 -2.66
C ALA A 90 10.66 0.70 -3.68
N TYR A 91 10.38 -0.57 -3.99
CA TYR A 91 11.21 -1.36 -4.91
C TYR A 91 11.26 -0.79 -6.33
N PRO A 92 10.14 -0.45 -7.01
CA PRO A 92 10.18 0.25 -8.29
C PRO A 92 10.90 1.61 -8.24
N VAL A 93 10.70 2.39 -7.17
CA VAL A 93 11.44 3.66 -6.98
C VAL A 93 12.95 3.40 -6.96
N GLY A 94 13.39 2.36 -6.26
CA GLY A 94 14.81 1.96 -6.24
C GLY A 94 15.37 1.58 -7.61
N VAL A 95 14.55 0.96 -8.46
CA VAL A 95 14.95 0.65 -9.86
C VAL A 95 15.09 1.94 -10.67
N GLU A 96 14.10 2.82 -10.64
CA GLU A 96 14.09 4.09 -11.39
C GLU A 96 15.25 5.01 -10.98
N ARG A 97 15.65 4.95 -9.71
CA ARG A 97 16.80 5.70 -9.18
C ARG A 97 18.14 4.99 -9.35
N GLY A 98 18.17 3.79 -9.92
CA GLY A 98 19.39 3.01 -10.08
C GLY A 98 20.01 2.54 -8.76
N TYR A 99 19.20 2.39 -7.71
CA TYR A 99 19.66 1.89 -6.41
C TYR A 99 19.80 0.38 -6.41
N VAL A 100 18.94 -0.31 -7.16
CA VAL A 100 18.93 -1.77 -7.32
C VAL A 100 18.63 -2.14 -8.77
N ALA A 101 19.04 -3.35 -9.16
CA ALA A 101 18.68 -3.87 -10.47
C ALA A 101 17.17 -4.25 -10.53
N ARG A 102 16.56 -4.06 -11.69
CA ARG A 102 15.15 -4.41 -11.92
C ARG A 102 14.84 -5.88 -11.60
N ALA A 103 15.75 -6.79 -11.98
CA ALA A 103 15.59 -8.21 -11.71
C ALA A 103 15.55 -8.53 -10.20
N ASP A 104 16.38 -7.86 -9.39
CA ASP A 104 16.43 -8.06 -7.95
C ASP A 104 15.16 -7.53 -7.28
N ALA A 105 14.68 -6.36 -7.70
CA ALA A 105 13.42 -5.78 -7.24
C ALA A 105 12.23 -6.66 -7.63
N ALA A 106 12.18 -7.17 -8.86
CA ALA A 106 11.14 -8.09 -9.33
C ALA A 106 11.15 -9.39 -8.52
N GLN A 107 12.32 -9.97 -8.25
CA GLN A 107 12.42 -11.20 -7.45
C GLN A 107 11.93 -10.98 -6.01
N ARG A 108 12.30 -9.88 -5.36
CA ARG A 108 11.79 -9.55 -4.02
C ARG A 108 10.27 -9.34 -4.02
N THR A 109 9.77 -8.59 -4.99
CA THR A 109 8.33 -8.41 -5.18
C THR A 109 7.62 -9.76 -5.31
N LEU A 110 8.11 -10.64 -6.18
CA LEU A 110 7.52 -11.97 -6.36
C LEU A 110 7.54 -12.80 -5.08
N ASN A 111 8.63 -12.78 -4.33
CA ASN A 111 8.73 -13.49 -3.05
C ASN A 111 7.67 -12.99 -2.06
N THR A 112 7.53 -11.67 -1.93
CA THR A 112 6.52 -11.04 -1.07
C THR A 112 5.11 -11.44 -1.47
N LEU A 113 4.76 -11.28 -2.77
CA LEU A 113 3.41 -11.61 -3.25
C LEU A 113 3.09 -13.10 -3.10
N ARG A 114 4.05 -13.97 -3.37
CA ARG A 114 3.90 -15.42 -3.19
C ARG A 114 3.66 -15.77 -1.73
N PHE A 115 4.40 -15.17 -0.80
CA PHE A 115 4.18 -15.37 0.63
C PHE A 115 2.77 -14.91 1.04
N MET A 116 2.38 -13.67 0.72
CA MET A 116 1.08 -13.11 1.07
C MET A 116 -0.09 -13.90 0.44
N TYR A 117 0.08 -14.41 -0.76
CA TYR A 117 -0.94 -15.24 -1.41
C TYR A 117 -1.13 -16.59 -0.71
N ASN A 118 -0.03 -17.26 -0.36
CA ASN A 118 -0.08 -18.58 0.26
C ASN A 118 -0.27 -18.55 1.79
N ALA A 119 -0.25 -17.35 2.39
CA ALA A 119 -0.41 -17.18 3.83
C ALA A 119 -1.75 -17.74 4.32
N PRO A 120 -1.78 -18.48 5.45
CA PRO A 120 -2.99 -19.09 5.97
C PRO A 120 -4.09 -18.09 6.27
N GLN A 121 -5.29 -18.34 5.78
CA GLN A 121 -6.49 -17.54 6.03
C GLN A 121 -7.53 -18.38 6.77
N GLY A 122 -8.20 -17.78 7.77
CA GLY A 122 -9.24 -18.50 8.52
C GLY A 122 -9.88 -17.66 9.60
N PRO A 123 -11.05 -18.08 10.11
CA PRO A 123 -11.80 -17.35 11.14
C PRO A 123 -11.23 -17.54 12.55
N GLY A 124 -10.27 -18.45 12.72
CA GLY A 124 -9.68 -18.75 14.04
C GLY A 124 -8.71 -17.66 14.52
N PRO A 125 -8.42 -17.61 15.84
CA PRO A 125 -7.59 -16.57 16.43
C PRO A 125 -6.08 -16.81 16.28
N THR A 126 -5.63 -18.00 15.89
CA THR A 126 -4.23 -18.40 15.89
C THR A 126 -3.83 -19.13 14.60
N ASN A 127 -2.53 -19.10 14.27
CA ASN A 127 -1.94 -19.77 13.11
C ASN A 127 -2.52 -19.31 11.76
N VAL A 128 -2.98 -18.09 11.70
CA VAL A 128 -3.52 -17.44 10.50
C VAL A 128 -2.89 -16.07 10.30
N THR A 129 -2.78 -15.66 9.06
CA THR A 129 -2.25 -14.34 8.65
C THR A 129 -3.38 -13.37 8.33
N GLY A 130 -4.58 -13.89 8.07
CA GLY A 130 -5.75 -13.11 7.72
C GLY A 130 -7.02 -13.93 7.64
N TYR A 131 -8.08 -13.29 7.14
CA TYR A 131 -9.39 -13.91 6.90
C TYR A 131 -10.13 -13.18 5.78
N LYS A 132 -10.84 -13.90 4.92
CA LYS A 132 -11.63 -13.34 3.81
C LYS A 132 -10.82 -12.42 2.86
N GLY A 133 -9.54 -12.68 2.70
CA GLY A 133 -8.65 -11.89 1.88
C GLY A 133 -8.02 -10.69 2.60
N PHE A 134 -8.56 -10.27 3.74
CA PHE A 134 -7.95 -9.27 4.60
C PHE A 134 -6.84 -9.86 5.45
N PHE A 135 -5.93 -8.99 5.93
CA PHE A 135 -4.79 -9.36 6.76
C PHE A 135 -4.89 -8.70 8.14
N TYR A 136 -4.31 -9.36 9.16
CA TYR A 136 -4.16 -8.75 10.47
C TYR A 136 -3.16 -7.59 10.41
N HIS A 137 -3.42 -6.53 11.17
CA HIS A 137 -2.62 -5.31 11.23
C HIS A 137 -1.13 -5.61 11.40
N PHE A 138 -0.81 -6.44 12.40
CA PHE A 138 0.57 -6.86 12.65
C PHE A 138 0.71 -8.38 12.56
N LEU A 139 1.88 -8.79 12.04
CA LEU A 139 2.26 -10.19 11.88
C LEU A 139 3.57 -10.46 12.64
N ASP A 140 3.68 -11.64 13.19
CA ASP A 140 4.94 -12.08 13.78
C ASP A 140 6.01 -12.23 12.69
N MET A 141 7.20 -11.67 12.93
CA MET A 141 8.30 -11.60 11.95
C MET A 141 8.89 -12.96 11.56
N GLN A 142 8.66 -14.02 12.35
CA GLN A 142 9.21 -15.34 12.08
C GLN A 142 8.20 -16.25 11.37
N THR A 143 6.95 -16.19 11.80
CA THR A 143 5.90 -17.11 11.33
C THR A 143 4.99 -16.47 10.27
N GLY A 144 4.88 -15.14 10.26
CA GLY A 144 3.91 -14.41 9.45
C GLY A 144 2.47 -14.52 9.96
N TYR A 145 2.25 -15.13 11.13
CA TYR A 145 0.92 -15.24 11.71
C TYR A 145 0.54 -13.97 12.47
N ARG A 146 -0.76 -13.84 12.75
CA ARG A 146 -1.32 -12.79 13.59
C ARG A 146 -0.47 -12.56 14.84
N PHE A 147 -0.03 -11.32 15.04
CA PHE A 147 0.70 -10.97 16.25
C PHE A 147 -0.27 -10.69 17.39
N GLU A 148 -0.14 -11.46 18.50
CA GLU A 148 -0.99 -11.33 19.69
C GLU A 148 -2.50 -11.34 19.35
N ARG A 149 -3.20 -10.27 19.74
CA ARG A 149 -4.66 -10.11 19.57
C ARG A 149 -5.01 -8.89 18.71
N VAL A 150 -4.14 -8.49 17.79
CA VAL A 150 -4.41 -7.39 16.87
C VAL A 150 -5.63 -7.67 16.01
N GLU A 151 -6.29 -6.63 15.55
CA GLU A 151 -7.42 -6.71 14.63
C GLU A 151 -6.99 -7.14 13.22
N LEU A 152 -7.92 -7.71 12.49
CA LEU A 152 -7.90 -7.77 11.04
C LEU A 152 -8.18 -6.34 10.55
N SER A 153 -7.24 -5.74 9.84
CA SER A 153 -7.30 -4.32 9.48
C SER A 153 -7.70 -4.12 8.02
N THR A 154 -8.72 -3.33 7.79
CA THR A 154 -9.16 -2.99 6.43
C THR A 154 -8.25 -1.96 5.79
N ILE A 155 -7.75 -0.97 6.56
CA ILE A 155 -6.84 0.06 6.02
C ILE A 155 -5.45 -0.50 5.71
N ASP A 156 -4.87 -1.30 6.61
CA ASP A 156 -3.55 -1.89 6.37
C ASP A 156 -3.57 -2.85 5.19
N THR A 157 -4.68 -3.60 5.03
CA THR A 157 -4.91 -4.40 3.83
C THR A 157 -5.01 -3.52 2.58
N SER A 158 -5.68 -2.38 2.63
CA SER A 158 -5.79 -1.45 1.49
C SER A 158 -4.44 -0.85 1.11
N LEU A 159 -3.62 -0.48 2.10
CA LEU A 159 -2.25 0.01 1.87
C LEU A 159 -1.34 -1.08 1.28
N LEU A 160 -1.48 -2.32 1.74
CA LEU A 160 -0.82 -3.47 1.11
C LEU A 160 -1.24 -3.61 -0.35
N LEU A 161 -2.56 -3.58 -0.62
CA LEU A 161 -3.09 -3.70 -1.98
C LEU A 161 -2.63 -2.55 -2.88
N GLY A 162 -2.49 -1.33 -2.36
CA GLY A 162 -1.90 -0.21 -3.08
C GLY A 162 -0.49 -0.53 -3.60
N GLY A 163 0.37 -1.09 -2.74
CA GLY A 163 1.71 -1.56 -3.13
C GLY A 163 1.69 -2.72 -4.11
N VAL A 164 0.78 -3.68 -3.92
CA VAL A 164 0.57 -4.83 -4.82
C VAL A 164 0.21 -4.38 -6.23
N LEU A 165 -0.80 -3.51 -6.37
CA LEU A 165 -1.27 -2.99 -7.66
C LEU A 165 -0.26 -2.04 -8.31
N PHE A 166 0.51 -1.29 -7.51
CA PHE A 166 1.61 -0.48 -8.02
C PHE A 166 2.69 -1.36 -8.67
N CYS A 167 3.11 -2.44 -8.00
CA CYS A 167 4.04 -3.41 -8.59
C CYS A 167 3.48 -4.10 -9.84
N GLN A 168 2.20 -4.47 -9.84
CA GLN A 168 1.52 -5.02 -11.02
C GLN A 168 1.63 -4.09 -12.22
N SER A 169 1.40 -2.80 -12.00
CA SER A 169 1.45 -1.78 -13.05
C SER A 169 2.87 -1.46 -13.52
N TYR A 170 3.88 -1.64 -12.66
CA TYR A 170 5.27 -1.36 -12.97
C TYR A 170 5.98 -2.52 -13.67
N PHE A 171 5.81 -3.76 -13.17
CA PHE A 171 6.46 -4.96 -13.70
C PHE A 171 5.66 -5.54 -14.87
N THR A 172 5.81 -4.94 -16.05
CA THR A 172 5.04 -5.27 -17.27
C THR A 172 5.80 -6.13 -18.27
N GLY A 173 7.01 -6.56 -17.96
CA GLY A 173 7.84 -7.42 -18.82
C GLY A 173 7.19 -8.78 -19.09
N ALA A 174 7.60 -9.40 -20.21
CA ALA A 174 7.10 -10.71 -20.61
C ALA A 174 7.84 -11.89 -19.96
N ASP A 175 8.85 -11.62 -19.16
CA ASP A 175 9.59 -12.67 -18.48
C ASP A 175 8.71 -13.37 -17.41
N PRO A 176 9.06 -14.61 -17.00
CA PRO A 176 8.26 -15.39 -16.07
C PRO A 176 8.08 -14.73 -14.70
N THR A 177 9.08 -14.00 -14.19
CA THR A 177 9.03 -13.35 -12.88
C THR A 177 8.00 -12.22 -12.87
N GLU A 178 8.09 -11.30 -13.83
CA GLU A 178 7.14 -10.18 -13.93
C GLU A 178 5.73 -10.65 -14.29
N SER A 179 5.61 -11.68 -15.11
CA SER A 179 4.31 -12.31 -15.40
C SER A 179 3.68 -12.93 -14.14
N ALA A 180 4.47 -13.58 -13.30
CA ALA A 180 4.02 -14.13 -12.03
C ALA A 180 3.62 -13.04 -11.02
N ILE A 181 4.36 -11.91 -10.97
CA ILE A 181 3.98 -10.75 -10.15
C ILE A 181 2.56 -10.31 -10.48
N ARG A 182 2.24 -10.11 -11.76
CA ARG A 182 0.89 -9.68 -12.18
C ARG A 182 -0.19 -10.69 -11.80
N ALA A 183 0.07 -11.98 -11.99
CA ALA A 183 -0.89 -13.04 -11.66
C ALA A 183 -1.16 -13.13 -10.15
N TYR A 184 -0.12 -13.04 -9.31
CA TYR A 184 -0.28 -13.02 -7.86
C TYR A 184 -0.98 -11.74 -7.39
N ALA A 185 -0.67 -10.59 -7.99
CA ALA A 185 -1.31 -9.32 -7.66
C ALA A 185 -2.83 -9.38 -7.91
N ASP A 186 -3.26 -9.85 -9.09
CA ASP A 186 -4.67 -10.08 -9.40
C ASP A 186 -5.32 -11.03 -8.37
N SER A 187 -4.65 -12.14 -8.06
CA SER A 187 -5.19 -13.15 -7.14
C SER A 187 -5.33 -12.61 -5.71
N ILE A 188 -4.39 -11.81 -5.22
CA ILE A 188 -4.43 -11.19 -3.89
C ILE A 188 -5.56 -10.15 -3.84
N TYR A 189 -5.67 -9.31 -4.86
CA TYR A 189 -6.69 -8.27 -4.92
C TYR A 189 -8.12 -8.86 -5.00
N LEU A 190 -8.34 -9.80 -5.94
CA LEU A 190 -9.67 -10.35 -6.22
C LEU A 190 -10.23 -11.24 -5.10
N ARG A 191 -9.38 -11.77 -4.20
CA ARG A 191 -9.86 -12.61 -3.09
C ARG A 191 -10.43 -11.83 -1.90
N VAL A 192 -10.27 -10.49 -1.87
CA VAL A 192 -10.75 -9.69 -0.74
C VAL A 192 -12.27 -9.55 -0.79
N ASP A 193 -12.93 -10.03 0.24
CA ASP A 193 -14.40 -9.98 0.40
C ASP A 193 -14.82 -8.61 0.95
N TRP A 194 -14.77 -7.58 0.12
CA TRP A 194 -15.17 -6.22 0.49
C TRP A 194 -16.62 -6.12 0.99
N PRO A 195 -17.61 -6.83 0.37
CA PRO A 195 -18.99 -6.82 0.89
C PRO A 195 -19.08 -7.27 2.34
N TRP A 196 -18.27 -8.23 2.78
CA TRP A 196 -18.23 -8.65 4.18
C TRP A 196 -17.76 -7.52 5.11
N ALA A 197 -16.79 -6.69 4.69
CA ALA A 197 -16.29 -5.59 5.49
C ALA A 197 -17.25 -4.40 5.58
N VAL A 198 -18.27 -4.32 4.72
CA VAL A 198 -19.36 -3.33 4.78
C VAL A 198 -20.41 -3.80 5.80
N HIS A 199 -19.99 -3.90 7.06
CA HIS A 199 -20.83 -4.42 8.15
C HIS A 199 -22.02 -3.51 8.47
N ASN A 200 -21.80 -2.19 8.54
CA ASN A 200 -22.79 -1.14 8.77
C ASN A 200 -22.97 -0.29 7.52
N SER A 201 -23.53 -0.89 6.45
CA SER A 201 -23.70 -0.21 5.16
C SER A 201 -24.19 1.25 5.31
N PRO A 202 -23.58 2.22 4.54
CA PRO A 202 -22.65 1.99 3.41
C PRO A 202 -21.15 2.03 3.77
N LEU A 203 -20.79 2.04 5.03
CA LEU A 203 -19.43 2.25 5.48
C LEU A 203 -18.65 0.95 5.64
N VAL A 204 -17.36 1.00 5.36
CA VAL A 204 -16.43 -0.11 5.61
C VAL A 204 -15.97 -0.04 7.07
N SER A 205 -16.08 -1.17 7.80
CA SER A 205 -15.56 -1.27 9.16
C SER A 205 -14.03 -1.09 9.20
N MET A 206 -13.52 -0.45 10.25
CA MET A 206 -12.07 -0.29 10.44
C MET A 206 -11.36 -1.64 10.67
N GLY A 207 -12.07 -2.65 11.22
CA GLY A 207 -11.46 -3.95 11.42
C GLY A 207 -12.39 -4.97 12.10
N TRP A 208 -11.82 -6.16 12.30
CA TRP A 208 -12.52 -7.31 12.86
C TRP A 208 -11.60 -8.14 13.76
N HIS A 209 -12.17 -8.70 14.83
CA HIS A 209 -11.50 -9.65 15.72
C HIS A 209 -12.22 -11.00 15.70
N PRO A 210 -11.52 -12.13 15.66
CA PRO A 210 -12.15 -13.45 15.76
C PRO A 210 -12.82 -13.67 17.11
N GLU A 211 -12.43 -12.94 18.15
CA GLU A 211 -12.94 -13.07 19.50
C GLU A 211 -14.23 -12.27 19.74
N SER A 212 -14.45 -11.17 19.01
CA SER A 212 -15.50 -10.21 19.30
C SER A 212 -16.28 -9.68 18.09
N GLY A 213 -15.88 -10.05 16.88
CA GLY A 213 -16.50 -9.54 15.64
C GLY A 213 -15.94 -8.19 15.20
N PHE A 214 -16.74 -7.45 14.44
CA PHE A 214 -16.37 -6.12 13.94
C PHE A 214 -16.15 -5.14 15.08
N ILE A 215 -15.12 -4.29 14.93
CA ILE A 215 -14.91 -3.17 15.86
C ILE A 215 -16.01 -2.12 15.66
N ASN A 216 -16.39 -1.42 16.73
CA ASN A 216 -17.46 -0.43 16.67
C ASN A 216 -16.94 0.92 16.11
N SER A 217 -16.32 0.88 14.94
CA SER A 217 -15.82 2.05 14.22
C SER A 217 -15.74 1.76 12.73
N ASP A 218 -16.18 2.71 11.92
CA ASP A 218 -16.20 2.64 10.47
C ASP A 218 -15.41 3.80 9.87
N TRP A 219 -14.84 3.59 8.66
CA TRP A 219 -14.18 4.65 7.91
C TRP A 219 -15.21 5.68 7.43
N LYS A 220 -14.99 6.94 7.74
CA LYS A 220 -15.88 8.04 7.34
C LYS A 220 -15.16 9.38 7.38
N GLY A 221 -15.43 10.21 6.39
CA GLY A 221 -14.84 11.56 6.30
C GLY A 221 -13.50 11.60 5.59
N TYR A 222 -12.72 12.64 5.86
CA TYR A 222 -11.42 12.85 5.25
C TYR A 222 -10.31 12.35 6.20
N ASP A 223 -9.88 11.12 5.98
CA ASP A 223 -8.87 10.45 6.78
C ASP A 223 -8.05 9.48 5.91
N GLU A 224 -7.21 8.64 6.52
CA GLU A 224 -6.41 7.64 5.79
C GLU A 224 -7.28 6.57 5.09
N GLY A 225 -8.53 6.37 5.54
CA GLY A 225 -9.48 5.43 4.93
C GLY A 225 -9.90 5.80 3.51
N MET A 226 -9.52 6.96 2.98
CA MET A 226 -9.84 7.34 1.59
C MET A 226 -9.32 6.35 0.56
N ILE A 227 -8.26 5.62 0.83
CA ILE A 227 -7.73 4.57 -0.08
C ILE A 227 -8.65 3.34 -0.14
N VAL A 228 -9.58 3.19 0.79
CA VAL A 228 -10.55 2.07 0.84
C VAL A 228 -11.65 2.25 -0.19
N TYR A 229 -11.94 3.49 -0.60
CA TYR A 229 -12.97 3.89 -1.54
C TYR A 229 -12.38 4.30 -2.89
#